data_aef7a85812ba90e2c207d7e728fc6917
#
_entry.id   aef7a85812ba90e2c207d7e728fc6917
#
_cell.length_a   1.000
_cell.length_b   1.000
_cell.length_c   1.000
_cell.angle_alpha   90.00
_cell.angle_beta   90.00
_cell.angle_gamma   90.00
#
_symmetry.space_group_name_H-M   'P 1'
#
loop_
_entity.id
_entity.type
_entity.pdbx_description
1 polymer ?
#
loop_
_entity_poly.entity_id
_entity_poly.type
_entity_poly.pdbx_seq_one_letter_code
_entity_poly.pdbx_strand_id
1 'polypeptide(L)'
;APRVEGERPQVLTNLQLLRKYPRFVLLLAACALLMACHSSSCTYMIHIVEKAGAGSGAMGAALALAAFLELPAMGLFSRMQQRLSLAWLLRLCAGAFLAKIVVFWLAESMTAIYLASVLQFFEYGIFTPATVYYVVEHIDRGNQVKGQALISVASSGVGSAFGSLCCGLILDRAGVSGMLLFEVACAAAGCVVMLLATGEFTFFCVDMKMMEQRAKNSL
;
A
#
# COMPACT_ATOMS: atom_id res chain seq x y z
N ALA A 1 41.67 3.57 -19.35
CA ALA A 1 40.48 3.02 -20.02
C ALA A 1 39.47 4.15 -20.24
N PRO A 2 38.96 4.37 -21.48
CA PRO A 2 37.97 5.41 -21.72
C PRO A 2 36.67 5.08 -20.97
N ARG A 3 36.17 6.05 -20.19
CA ARG A 3 34.83 5.98 -19.64
C ARG A 3 33.84 5.97 -20.82
N VAL A 4 33.11 4.88 -20.98
CA VAL A 4 31.94 4.84 -21.85
C VAL A 4 30.96 5.92 -21.33
N GLU A 5 30.76 6.97 -22.10
CA GLU A 5 29.74 7.99 -21.83
C GLU A 5 28.38 7.28 -21.87
N GLY A 6 27.90 6.88 -20.69
CA GLY A 6 26.57 6.32 -20.52
C GLY A 6 25.53 7.37 -20.91
N GLU A 7 24.62 7.02 -21.80
CA GLU A 7 23.45 7.82 -22.16
C GLU A 7 22.87 8.48 -20.90
N ARG A 8 22.75 9.80 -20.91
CA ARG A 8 22.10 10.53 -19.81
C ARG A 8 20.69 9.96 -19.62
N PRO A 9 20.32 9.51 -18.42
CA PRO A 9 19.02 8.89 -18.22
C PRO A 9 17.94 9.86 -18.66
N GLN A 10 17.11 9.44 -19.60
CA GLN A 10 16.06 10.27 -20.18
C GLN A 10 15.01 10.59 -19.10
N VAL A 11 14.96 11.87 -18.70
CA VAL A 11 14.01 12.34 -17.69
C VAL A 11 12.65 12.55 -18.35
N LEU A 12 11.71 11.63 -18.07
CA LEU A 12 10.36 11.67 -18.62
C LEU A 12 9.50 12.73 -17.88
N THR A 13 8.50 13.30 -18.55
CA THR A 13 7.42 14.03 -17.86
C THR A 13 6.52 13.05 -17.09
N ASN A 14 5.73 13.55 -16.12
CA ASN A 14 4.83 12.69 -15.35
C ASN A 14 3.85 11.91 -16.24
N LEU A 15 3.29 12.58 -17.26
CA LEU A 15 2.37 11.93 -18.21
C LEU A 15 3.06 10.86 -19.07
N GLN A 16 4.29 11.11 -19.51
CA GLN A 16 5.08 10.13 -20.26
C GLN A 16 5.43 8.93 -19.39
N LEU A 17 5.76 9.16 -18.11
CA LEU A 17 6.05 8.09 -17.16
C LEU A 17 4.81 7.20 -16.95
N LEU A 18 3.65 7.78 -16.71
CA LEU A 18 2.40 7.04 -16.55
C LEU A 18 2.04 6.22 -17.82
N ARG A 19 2.23 6.80 -19.00
CA ARG A 19 2.00 6.08 -20.27
C ARG A 19 3.00 4.95 -20.51
N LYS A 20 4.26 5.14 -20.10
CA LYS A 20 5.31 4.13 -20.26
C LYS A 20 5.13 2.93 -19.33
N TYR A 21 4.58 3.17 -18.10
CA TYR A 21 4.45 2.14 -17.06
C TYR A 21 2.99 1.93 -16.65
N PRO A 22 2.13 1.28 -17.45
CA PRO A 22 0.69 1.13 -17.15
C PRO A 22 0.44 0.34 -15.85
N ARG A 23 1.29 -0.62 -15.49
CA ARG A 23 1.18 -1.33 -14.21
C ARG A 23 1.47 -0.45 -13.01
N PHE A 24 2.36 0.51 -13.17
CA PHE A 24 2.61 1.51 -12.14
C PHE A 24 1.37 2.39 -11.92
N VAL A 25 0.60 2.69 -12.96
CA VAL A 25 -0.69 3.39 -12.82
C VAL A 25 -1.69 2.56 -11.99
N LEU A 26 -1.77 1.26 -12.23
CA LEU A 26 -2.60 0.36 -11.41
C LEU A 26 -2.10 0.32 -9.96
N LEU A 27 -0.79 0.27 -9.74
CA LEU A 27 -0.24 0.36 -8.38
C LEU A 27 -0.64 1.68 -7.70
N LEU A 28 -0.54 2.82 -8.38
CA LEU A 28 -0.96 4.12 -7.84
C LEU A 28 -2.43 4.13 -7.45
N ALA A 29 -3.31 3.55 -8.29
CA ALA A 29 -4.72 3.42 -7.98
C ALA A 29 -4.98 2.51 -6.78
N ALA A 30 -4.29 1.37 -6.69
CA ALA A 30 -4.35 0.50 -5.53
C ALA A 30 -3.87 1.21 -4.25
N CYS A 31 -2.73 1.92 -4.32
CA CYS A 31 -2.22 2.71 -3.20
C CYS A 31 -3.24 3.77 -2.74
N ALA A 32 -3.87 4.48 -3.67
CA ALA A 32 -4.88 5.49 -3.33
C ALA A 32 -6.08 4.87 -2.60
N LEU A 33 -6.61 3.73 -3.10
CA LEU A 33 -7.77 3.05 -2.49
C LEU A 33 -7.44 2.48 -1.10
N LEU A 34 -6.29 1.83 -0.95
CA LEU A 34 -5.88 1.26 0.32
C LEU A 34 -5.57 2.34 1.36
N MET A 35 -4.91 3.43 0.95
CA MET A 35 -4.62 4.55 1.83
C MET A 35 -5.86 5.40 2.15
N ALA A 36 -6.89 5.40 1.29
CA ALA A 36 -8.18 5.97 1.62
C ALA A 36 -8.78 5.30 2.87
N CYS A 37 -8.78 3.96 2.93
CA CYS A 37 -9.26 3.20 4.08
C CYS A 37 -8.41 3.45 5.33
N HIS A 38 -7.08 3.34 5.20
CA HIS A 38 -6.17 3.53 6.33
C HIS A 38 -6.30 4.91 6.97
N SER A 39 -6.25 5.96 6.14
CA SER A 39 -6.32 7.35 6.60
C SER A 39 -7.66 7.67 7.26
N SER A 40 -8.77 7.18 6.68
CA SER A 40 -10.11 7.37 7.23
C SER A 40 -10.27 6.65 8.57
N SER A 41 -9.84 5.38 8.65
CA SER A 41 -9.88 4.61 9.90
C SER A 41 -9.08 5.28 11.01
N CYS A 42 -7.91 5.85 10.71
CA CYS A 42 -7.13 6.62 11.69
C CYS A 42 -7.85 7.92 12.10
N THR A 43 -8.42 8.65 11.14
CA THR A 43 -9.12 9.92 11.38
C THR A 43 -10.37 9.74 12.22
N TYR A 44 -11.16 8.71 11.92
CA TYR A 44 -12.44 8.43 12.60
C TYR A 44 -12.34 7.31 13.64
N MET A 45 -11.14 6.99 14.10
CA MET A 45 -10.89 5.89 15.05
C MET A 45 -11.70 6.01 16.34
N ILE A 46 -11.98 7.24 16.80
CA ILE A 46 -12.81 7.46 17.98
C ILE A 46 -14.20 6.87 17.82
N HIS A 47 -14.84 7.05 16.67
CA HIS A 47 -16.17 6.53 16.41
C HIS A 47 -16.20 5.00 16.32
N ILE A 48 -15.10 4.39 15.81
CA ILE A 48 -14.95 2.93 15.75
C ILE A 48 -14.84 2.36 17.17
N VAL A 49 -14.08 3.03 18.03
CA VAL A 49 -13.88 2.65 19.44
C VAL A 49 -15.15 2.86 20.27
N GLU A 50 -15.87 3.96 20.06
CA GLU A 50 -17.15 4.24 20.71
C GLU A 50 -18.22 3.21 20.34
N LYS A 51 -18.26 2.74 19.05
CA LYS A 51 -19.13 1.64 18.62
C LYS A 51 -18.86 0.35 19.42
N ALA A 52 -17.60 0.12 19.82
CA ALA A 52 -17.22 -1.03 20.66
C ALA A 52 -17.39 -0.79 22.17
N GLY A 53 -18.03 0.33 22.58
CA GLY A 53 -18.31 0.66 23.97
C GLY A 53 -17.13 1.21 24.76
N ALA A 54 -16.11 1.76 24.12
CA ALA A 54 -14.92 2.30 24.76
C ALA A 54 -14.70 3.79 24.42
N GLY A 55 -13.76 4.45 25.07
CA GLY A 55 -13.49 5.88 24.91
C GLY A 55 -12.07 6.19 24.41
N SER A 56 -11.73 7.47 24.48
CA SER A 56 -10.47 8.03 23.93
C SER A 56 -9.19 7.37 24.45
N GLY A 57 -9.17 6.89 25.68
CA GLY A 57 -8.01 6.17 26.24
C GLY A 57 -7.74 4.85 25.49
N ALA A 58 -8.80 4.11 25.17
CA ALA A 58 -8.70 2.87 24.38
C ALA A 58 -8.30 3.15 22.94
N MET A 59 -8.77 4.25 22.34
CA MET A 59 -8.33 4.74 21.04
C MET A 59 -6.82 5.00 21.04
N GLY A 60 -6.33 5.76 22.03
CA GLY A 60 -4.90 6.05 22.16
C GLY A 60 -4.05 4.78 22.27
N ALA A 61 -4.51 3.79 23.04
CA ALA A 61 -3.82 2.51 23.18
C ALA A 61 -3.79 1.71 21.85
N ALA A 62 -4.90 1.69 21.07
CA ALA A 62 -4.95 1.02 19.78
C ALA A 62 -4.01 1.67 18.75
N LEU A 63 -3.99 3.00 18.69
CA LEU A 63 -3.08 3.74 17.81
C LEU A 63 -1.61 3.57 18.22
N ALA A 64 -1.31 3.59 19.52
CA ALA A 64 0.03 3.35 20.03
C ALA A 64 0.52 1.92 19.70
N LEU A 65 -0.34 0.91 19.87
CA LEU A 65 -0.02 -0.47 19.49
C LEU A 65 0.28 -0.57 17.98
N ALA A 66 -0.55 0.05 17.14
CA ALA A 66 -0.37 0.08 15.70
C ALA A 66 0.99 0.70 15.33
N ALA A 67 1.29 1.90 15.83
CA ALA A 67 2.55 2.61 15.58
C ALA A 67 3.78 1.83 16.09
N PHE A 68 3.67 1.19 17.26
CA PHE A 68 4.75 0.36 17.80
C PHE A 68 5.10 -0.82 16.89
N LEU A 69 4.12 -1.42 16.25
CA LEU A 69 4.31 -2.58 15.34
C LEU A 69 4.91 -2.19 13.98
N GLU A 70 4.80 -0.93 13.56
CA GLU A 70 5.40 -0.47 12.31
C GLU A 70 6.94 -0.49 12.35
N LEU A 71 7.55 -0.17 13.50
CA LEU A 71 9.01 -0.12 13.64
C LEU A 71 9.68 -1.48 13.37
N PRO A 72 9.29 -2.59 14.05
CA PRO A 72 9.86 -3.90 13.77
C PRO A 72 9.50 -4.41 12.36
N ALA A 73 8.33 -4.02 11.81
CA ALA A 73 7.94 -4.38 10.45
C ALA A 73 8.91 -3.82 9.41
N MET A 74 9.25 -2.54 9.50
CA MET A 74 10.23 -1.91 8.61
C MET A 74 11.61 -2.57 8.72
N GLY A 75 12.05 -2.92 9.93
CA GLY A 75 13.31 -3.61 10.18
C GLY A 75 13.35 -5.06 9.62
N LEU A 76 12.20 -5.73 9.61
CA LEU A 76 12.06 -7.10 9.09
C LEU A 76 11.86 -7.17 7.58
N PHE A 77 11.51 -6.04 6.94
CA PHE A 77 11.21 -6.00 5.50
C PHE A 77 12.30 -6.63 4.65
N SER A 78 13.57 -6.27 4.87
CA SER A 78 14.69 -6.80 4.09
C SER A 78 14.82 -8.33 4.20
N ARG A 79 14.52 -8.91 5.38
CA ARG A 79 14.52 -10.38 5.56
C ARG A 79 13.34 -11.03 4.85
N MET A 80 12.17 -10.37 4.85
CA MET A 80 10.98 -10.86 4.16
C MET A 80 11.17 -10.81 2.64
N GLN A 81 11.77 -9.74 2.10
CA GLN A 81 12.07 -9.60 0.68
C GLN A 81 13.06 -10.67 0.17
N GLN A 82 13.96 -11.18 1.02
CA GLN A 82 14.86 -12.29 0.66
C GLN A 82 14.11 -13.61 0.46
N ARG A 83 12.95 -13.78 1.08
CA ARG A 83 12.17 -15.03 1.06
C ARG A 83 10.91 -14.95 0.20
N LEU A 84 10.34 -13.76 0.06
CA LEU A 84 9.09 -13.52 -0.66
C LEU A 84 9.34 -12.51 -1.79
N SER A 85 8.74 -12.73 -2.94
CA SER A 85 8.79 -11.74 -4.02
C SER A 85 8.05 -10.46 -3.62
N LEU A 86 8.49 -9.34 -4.17
CA LEU A 86 7.87 -8.04 -3.91
C LEU A 86 6.37 -8.03 -4.24
N ALA A 87 5.97 -8.72 -5.32
CA ALA A 87 4.57 -8.89 -5.70
C ALA A 87 3.75 -9.60 -4.60
N TRP A 88 4.29 -10.66 -3.99
CA TRP A 88 3.64 -11.35 -2.88
C TRP A 88 3.54 -10.48 -1.63
N LEU A 89 4.58 -9.70 -1.30
CA LEU A 89 4.54 -8.75 -0.18
C LEU A 89 3.46 -7.71 -0.36
N LEU A 90 3.33 -7.10 -1.55
CA LEU A 90 2.29 -6.12 -1.85
C LEU A 90 0.87 -6.73 -1.77
N ARG A 91 0.68 -7.97 -2.25
CA ARG A 91 -0.60 -8.70 -2.14
C ARG A 91 -0.95 -8.99 -0.69
N LEU A 92 0.03 -9.43 0.11
CA LEU A 92 -0.14 -9.69 1.55
C LEU A 92 -0.55 -8.42 2.28
N CYS A 93 0.11 -7.29 1.98
CA CYS A 93 -0.24 -5.99 2.53
C CYS A 93 -1.69 -5.60 2.16
N ALA A 94 -2.07 -5.70 0.88
CA ALA A 94 -3.45 -5.39 0.45
C ALA A 94 -4.47 -6.26 1.19
N GLY A 95 -4.19 -7.56 1.35
CA GLY A 95 -5.02 -8.47 2.15
C GLY A 95 -5.13 -8.06 3.62
N ALA A 96 -4.03 -7.57 4.22
CA ALA A 96 -4.03 -7.07 5.59
C ALA A 96 -4.89 -5.80 5.77
N PHE A 97 -4.84 -4.85 4.80
CA PHE A 97 -5.75 -3.71 4.77
C PHE A 97 -7.21 -4.15 4.80
N LEU A 98 -7.59 -5.05 3.90
CA LEU A 98 -8.97 -5.55 3.82
C LEU A 98 -9.36 -6.28 5.11
N ALA A 99 -8.52 -7.19 5.61
CA ALA A 99 -8.79 -7.97 6.81
C ALA A 99 -9.01 -7.08 8.03
N LYS A 100 -8.16 -6.05 8.23
CA LYS A 100 -8.27 -5.10 9.33
C LYS A 100 -9.60 -4.36 9.30
N ILE A 101 -9.99 -3.80 8.14
CA ILE A 101 -11.23 -3.04 8.01
C ILE A 101 -12.46 -3.95 8.18
N VAL A 102 -12.43 -5.17 7.65
CA VAL A 102 -13.51 -6.15 7.87
C VAL A 102 -13.67 -6.46 9.36
N VAL A 103 -12.54 -6.65 10.09
CA VAL A 103 -12.61 -6.88 11.54
C VAL A 103 -13.14 -5.63 12.26
N PHE A 104 -12.75 -4.41 11.90
CA PHE A 104 -13.30 -3.17 12.47
C PHE A 104 -14.81 -3.04 12.22
N TRP A 105 -15.27 -3.43 11.03
CA TRP A 105 -16.70 -3.41 10.70
C TRP A 105 -17.51 -4.39 11.56
N LEU A 106 -16.96 -5.60 11.79
CA LEU A 106 -17.61 -6.66 12.56
C LEU A 106 -17.34 -6.56 14.08
N ALA A 107 -16.42 -5.68 14.51
CA ALA A 107 -16.03 -5.58 15.91
C ALA A 107 -17.17 -5.08 16.80
N GLU A 108 -17.45 -5.86 17.86
CA GLU A 108 -18.35 -5.52 18.96
C GLU A 108 -17.59 -5.34 20.28
N SER A 109 -16.26 -5.49 20.26
CA SER A 109 -15.40 -5.40 21.45
C SER A 109 -14.05 -4.76 21.14
N MET A 110 -13.45 -4.12 22.14
CA MET A 110 -12.10 -3.56 22.04
C MET A 110 -11.03 -4.61 21.75
N THR A 111 -11.22 -5.84 22.24
CA THR A 111 -10.27 -6.93 21.96
C THR A 111 -10.15 -7.19 20.49
N ALA A 112 -11.27 -7.21 19.75
CA ALA A 112 -11.25 -7.38 18.29
C ALA A 112 -10.51 -6.21 17.59
N ILE A 113 -10.70 -4.98 18.06
CA ILE A 113 -10.02 -3.78 17.54
C ILE A 113 -8.50 -3.87 17.79
N TYR A 114 -8.06 -4.27 18.98
CA TYR A 114 -6.63 -4.45 19.28
C TYR A 114 -6.01 -5.55 18.44
N LEU A 115 -6.70 -6.69 18.25
CA LEU A 115 -6.22 -7.78 17.39
C LEU A 115 -6.12 -7.33 15.92
N ALA A 116 -7.10 -6.59 15.43
CA ALA A 116 -7.04 -6.03 14.08
C ALA A 116 -5.91 -5.00 13.93
N SER A 117 -5.62 -4.22 14.99
CA SER A 117 -4.51 -3.26 14.97
C SER A 117 -3.14 -3.93 14.82
N VAL A 118 -3.01 -5.22 15.16
CA VAL A 118 -1.77 -5.99 14.90
C VAL A 118 -1.49 -6.12 13.40
N LEU A 119 -2.52 -6.12 12.56
CA LEU A 119 -2.36 -6.16 11.11
C LEU A 119 -1.65 -4.92 10.54
N GLN A 120 -1.52 -3.85 11.32
CA GLN A 120 -0.74 -2.67 10.98
C GLN A 120 0.72 -3.01 10.61
N PHE A 121 1.25 -4.08 11.19
CA PHE A 121 2.56 -4.62 10.83
C PHE A 121 2.71 -4.82 9.32
N PHE A 122 1.71 -5.45 8.68
CA PHE A 122 1.71 -5.67 7.23
C PHE A 122 1.13 -4.49 6.47
N GLU A 123 0.06 -3.89 7.00
CA GLU A 123 -0.72 -2.84 6.35
C GLU A 123 0.14 -1.63 6.01
N TYR A 124 0.87 -1.09 6.97
CA TYR A 124 1.68 0.11 6.78
C TYR A 124 3.18 -0.17 6.89
N GLY A 125 3.58 -0.99 7.87
CA GLY A 125 4.98 -1.26 8.17
C GLY A 125 5.74 -1.96 7.04
N ILE A 126 5.11 -2.92 6.35
CA ILE A 126 5.68 -3.60 5.17
C ILE A 126 5.31 -2.89 3.87
N PHE A 127 4.09 -2.34 3.78
CA PHE A 127 3.59 -1.69 2.57
C PHE A 127 4.46 -0.50 2.13
N THR A 128 4.85 0.35 3.08
CA THR A 128 5.65 1.56 2.79
C THR A 128 6.99 1.22 2.12
N PRO A 129 7.88 0.38 2.69
CA PRO A 129 9.09 0.01 1.98
C PRO A 129 8.83 -0.80 0.71
N ALA A 130 7.79 -1.65 0.65
CA ALA A 130 7.48 -2.43 -0.54
C ALA A 130 7.15 -1.54 -1.75
N THR A 131 6.41 -0.46 -1.57
CA THR A 131 6.11 0.50 -2.65
C THR A 131 7.36 1.25 -3.12
N VAL A 132 8.27 1.59 -2.20
CA VAL A 132 9.57 2.20 -2.54
C VAL A 132 10.40 1.24 -3.40
N TYR A 133 10.53 -0.01 -2.99
CA TYR A 133 11.27 -1.02 -3.74
C TYR A 133 10.64 -1.32 -5.10
N TYR A 134 9.30 -1.29 -5.20
CA TYR A 134 8.63 -1.43 -6.50
C TYR A 134 9.10 -0.38 -7.51
N VAL A 135 9.21 0.88 -7.09
CA VAL A 135 9.72 1.95 -7.97
C VAL A 135 11.18 1.70 -8.36
N VAL A 136 12.01 1.26 -7.42
CA VAL A 136 13.43 0.99 -7.68
C VAL A 136 13.62 -0.16 -8.68
N GLU A 137 12.78 -1.20 -8.61
CA GLU A 137 12.87 -2.37 -9.48
C GLU A 137 12.26 -2.16 -10.88
N HIS A 138 11.19 -1.34 -10.98
CA HIS A 138 10.40 -1.27 -12.21
C HIS A 138 10.51 0.05 -12.97
N ILE A 139 11.08 1.10 -12.37
CA ILE A 139 11.21 2.42 -12.99
C ILE A 139 12.68 2.75 -13.23
N ASP A 140 12.99 3.28 -14.42
CA ASP A 140 14.34 3.70 -14.79
C ASP A 140 14.94 4.66 -13.75
N ARG A 141 16.24 4.53 -13.46
CA ARG A 141 16.97 5.31 -12.44
C ARG A 141 16.73 6.82 -12.51
N GLY A 142 16.67 7.39 -13.73
CA GLY A 142 16.43 8.82 -13.93
C GLY A 142 15.03 9.30 -13.55
N ASN A 143 14.07 8.37 -13.36
CA ASN A 143 12.66 8.67 -13.08
C ASN A 143 12.17 8.15 -11.73
N GLN A 144 13.01 7.49 -10.93
CA GLN A 144 12.62 6.90 -9.64
C GLN A 144 12.12 7.93 -8.64
N VAL A 145 12.76 9.10 -8.55
CA VAL A 145 12.32 10.20 -7.66
C VAL A 145 10.90 10.65 -8.03
N LYS A 146 10.59 10.75 -9.33
CA LYS A 146 9.23 11.06 -9.80
C LYS A 146 8.25 9.94 -9.48
N GLY A 147 8.65 8.69 -9.64
CA GLY A 147 7.86 7.53 -9.25
C GLY A 147 7.49 7.56 -7.77
N GLN A 148 8.44 7.84 -6.88
CA GLN A 148 8.19 8.00 -5.44
C GLN A 148 7.25 9.16 -5.14
N ALA A 149 7.45 10.31 -5.77
CA ALA A 149 6.57 11.46 -5.61
C ALA A 149 5.13 11.14 -6.05
N LEU A 150 4.95 10.41 -7.16
CA LEU A 150 3.63 9.98 -7.62
C LEU A 150 2.94 9.01 -6.65
N ILE A 151 3.68 8.07 -6.02
CA ILE A 151 3.14 7.23 -4.94
C ILE A 151 2.66 8.09 -3.78
N SER A 152 3.47 9.05 -3.32
CA SER A 152 3.09 9.94 -2.23
C SER A 152 1.85 10.77 -2.56
N VAL A 153 1.76 11.29 -3.78
CA VAL A 153 0.57 12.04 -4.24
C VAL A 153 -0.66 11.12 -4.30
N ALA A 154 -0.53 9.91 -4.84
CA ALA A 154 -1.65 8.98 -4.95
C ALA A 154 -2.12 8.50 -3.57
N SER A 155 -1.21 8.14 -2.68
CA SER A 155 -1.52 7.61 -1.34
C SER A 155 -1.92 8.71 -0.35
N SER A 156 -0.96 9.53 0.07
CA SER A 156 -1.17 10.54 1.12
C SER A 156 -1.93 11.78 0.63
N GLY A 157 -1.87 12.08 -0.67
CA GLY A 157 -2.65 13.18 -1.25
C GLY A 157 -4.07 12.72 -1.60
N VAL A 158 -4.23 12.10 -2.75
CA VAL A 158 -5.55 11.76 -3.32
C VAL A 158 -6.29 10.73 -2.45
N GLY A 159 -5.62 9.63 -2.07
CA GLY A 159 -6.23 8.57 -1.29
C GLY A 159 -6.74 9.06 0.06
N SER A 160 -5.88 9.71 0.85
CA SER A 160 -6.24 10.21 2.17
C SER A 160 -7.34 11.28 2.12
N ALA A 161 -7.24 12.23 1.19
CA ALA A 161 -8.24 13.29 1.06
C ALA A 161 -9.61 12.71 0.63
N PHE A 162 -9.62 11.84 -0.39
CA PHE A 162 -10.84 11.17 -0.86
C PHE A 162 -11.47 10.32 0.26
N GLY A 163 -10.66 9.47 0.91
CA GLY A 163 -11.14 8.61 1.98
C GLY A 163 -11.75 9.41 3.13
N SER A 164 -11.03 10.39 3.68
CA SER A 164 -11.50 11.19 4.82
C SER A 164 -12.76 11.97 4.47
N LEU A 165 -12.83 12.56 3.27
CA LEU A 165 -14.02 13.32 2.85
C LEU A 165 -15.24 12.42 2.68
N CYS A 166 -15.11 11.32 1.93
CA CYS A 166 -16.21 10.38 1.70
C CYS A 166 -16.67 9.73 3.01
N CYS A 167 -15.74 9.28 3.85
CA CYS A 167 -16.04 8.67 5.13
C CYS A 167 -16.73 9.65 6.09
N GLY A 168 -16.32 10.92 6.14
CA GLY A 168 -17.01 11.94 6.93
C GLY A 168 -18.47 12.13 6.49
N LEU A 169 -18.70 12.29 5.19
CA LEU A 169 -20.05 12.45 4.65
C LEU A 169 -20.94 11.21 4.88
N ILE A 170 -20.36 10.02 4.83
CA ILE A 170 -21.10 8.78 5.07
C ILE A 170 -21.35 8.60 6.56
N LEU A 171 -20.38 8.94 7.41
CA LEU A 171 -20.51 8.89 8.86
C LEU A 171 -21.71 9.75 9.33
N ASP A 172 -21.83 10.98 8.81
CA ASP A 172 -22.94 11.88 9.14
C ASP A 172 -24.31 11.35 8.72
N ARG A 173 -24.40 10.55 7.64
CA ARG A 173 -25.68 10.09 7.07
C ARG A 173 -26.06 8.66 7.45
N ALA A 174 -25.08 7.78 7.51
CA ALA A 174 -25.26 6.33 7.67
C ALA A 174 -24.56 5.76 8.92
N GLY A 175 -23.92 6.61 9.72
CA GLY A 175 -23.23 6.21 10.94
C GLY A 175 -21.95 5.41 10.67
N VAL A 176 -21.35 4.92 11.76
CA VAL A 176 -20.04 4.23 11.73
C VAL A 176 -20.09 2.96 10.89
N SER A 177 -21.17 2.19 10.93
CA SER A 177 -21.30 0.95 10.16
C SER A 177 -21.34 1.20 8.65
N GLY A 178 -22.02 2.28 8.22
CA GLY A 178 -22.03 2.68 6.80
C GLY A 178 -20.65 3.15 6.32
N MET A 179 -19.95 3.92 7.14
CA MET A 179 -18.58 4.36 6.87
C MET A 179 -17.64 3.17 6.70
N LEU A 180 -17.66 2.23 7.64
CA LEU A 180 -16.80 1.04 7.59
C LEU A 180 -17.13 0.13 6.41
N LEU A 181 -18.40 0.01 6.01
CA LEU A 181 -18.79 -0.74 4.82
C LEU A 181 -18.23 -0.11 3.54
N PHE A 182 -18.23 1.22 3.45
CA PHE A 182 -17.57 1.93 2.34
C PHE A 182 -16.07 1.67 2.33
N GLU A 183 -15.40 1.70 3.49
CA GLU A 183 -13.98 1.36 3.59
C GLU A 183 -13.69 -0.09 3.17
N VAL A 184 -14.54 -1.06 3.54
CA VAL A 184 -14.43 -2.45 3.07
C VAL A 184 -14.54 -2.52 1.55
N ALA A 185 -15.47 -1.79 0.93
CA ALA A 185 -15.59 -1.75 -0.53
C ALA A 185 -14.36 -1.15 -1.20
N CYS A 186 -13.81 -0.06 -0.67
CA CYS A 186 -12.57 0.55 -1.16
C CYS A 186 -11.37 -0.39 -0.98
N ALA A 187 -11.23 -1.05 0.17
CA ALA A 187 -10.15 -2.00 0.43
C ALA A 187 -10.24 -3.22 -0.50
N ALA A 188 -11.44 -3.76 -0.72
CA ALA A 188 -11.66 -4.86 -1.65
C ALA A 188 -11.30 -4.47 -3.10
N ALA A 189 -11.73 -3.28 -3.55
CA ALA A 189 -11.34 -2.74 -4.84
C ALA A 189 -9.82 -2.54 -4.93
N GLY A 190 -9.20 -1.99 -3.88
CA GLY A 190 -7.74 -1.84 -3.77
C GLY A 190 -7.00 -3.18 -3.87
N CYS A 191 -7.50 -4.23 -3.23
CA CYS A 191 -6.96 -5.60 -3.35
C CYS A 191 -7.03 -6.11 -4.79
N VAL A 192 -8.17 -5.98 -5.46
CA VAL A 192 -8.34 -6.41 -6.85
C VAL A 192 -7.36 -5.67 -7.76
N VAL A 193 -7.27 -4.35 -7.63
CA VAL A 193 -6.36 -3.53 -8.43
C VAL A 193 -4.90 -3.88 -8.13
N MET A 194 -4.55 -4.18 -6.86
CA MET A 194 -3.20 -4.62 -6.48
C MET A 194 -2.86 -5.97 -7.11
N LEU A 195 -3.79 -6.91 -7.16
CA LEU A 195 -3.60 -8.18 -7.85
C LEU A 195 -3.34 -7.98 -9.34
N LEU A 196 -4.07 -7.07 -9.99
CA LEU A 196 -3.85 -6.72 -11.40
C LEU A 196 -2.50 -6.02 -11.62
N ALA A 197 -2.11 -5.11 -10.73
CA ALA A 197 -0.82 -4.40 -10.79
C ALA A 197 0.38 -5.35 -10.65
N THR A 198 0.22 -6.40 -9.83
CA THR A 198 1.28 -7.37 -9.50
C THR A 198 1.10 -8.73 -10.19
N GLY A 199 0.18 -8.88 -11.13
CA GLY A 199 -0.15 -10.14 -11.83
C GLY A 199 1.04 -10.75 -12.58
N GLU A 200 1.10 -12.07 -12.60
CA GLU A 200 2.27 -12.88 -13.01
C GLU A 200 2.67 -12.82 -14.49
N PHE A 201 1.90 -12.17 -15.34
CA PHE A 201 2.24 -12.07 -16.77
C PHE A 201 3.62 -11.43 -17.06
N THR A 202 4.31 -10.91 -16.02
CA THR A 202 5.64 -10.28 -16.16
C THR A 202 6.80 -11.14 -15.68
N PHE A 203 6.57 -12.15 -14.84
CA PHE A 203 7.66 -13.03 -14.40
C PHE A 203 8.26 -13.79 -15.58
N PHE A 204 7.43 -14.25 -16.51
CA PHE A 204 7.89 -14.96 -17.70
C PHE A 204 8.74 -14.10 -18.65
N CYS A 205 8.43 -12.80 -18.77
CA CYS A 205 9.20 -11.90 -19.65
C CYS A 205 10.51 -11.39 -19.02
N VAL A 206 10.55 -11.20 -17.69
CA VAL A 206 11.76 -10.72 -16.98
C VAL A 206 12.73 -11.88 -16.77
N ASP A 207 12.25 -13.07 -16.43
CA ASP A 207 13.09 -14.28 -16.34
C ASP A 207 13.64 -14.68 -17.72
N MET A 208 12.87 -14.60 -18.77
CA MET A 208 13.38 -14.85 -20.15
C MET A 208 14.46 -13.83 -20.53
N LYS A 209 14.28 -12.54 -20.23
CA LYS A 209 15.32 -11.53 -20.52
C LYS A 209 16.56 -11.71 -19.66
N MET A 210 16.43 -12.09 -18.39
CA MET A 210 17.57 -12.38 -17.53
C MET A 210 18.28 -13.68 -17.93
N MET A 211 17.56 -14.72 -18.35
CA MET A 211 18.16 -15.93 -18.88
C MET A 211 18.86 -15.68 -20.23
N GLU A 212 18.28 -14.88 -21.11
CA GLU A 212 18.91 -14.50 -22.38
C GLU A 212 20.17 -13.65 -22.16
N GLN A 213 20.16 -12.77 -21.15
CA GLN A 213 21.33 -11.95 -20.80
C GLN A 213 22.42 -12.76 -20.10
N ARG A 214 22.07 -13.76 -19.30
CA ARG A 214 23.03 -14.73 -18.73
C ARG A 214 23.61 -15.64 -19.80
N ALA A 215 22.81 -16.10 -20.76
CA ALA A 215 23.28 -16.88 -21.88
C ALA A 215 24.24 -16.08 -22.80
N LYS A 216 24.01 -14.79 -23.02
CA LYS A 216 24.90 -13.89 -23.77
C LYS A 216 26.21 -13.55 -23.05
N ASN A 217 26.23 -13.62 -21.71
CA ASN A 217 27.44 -13.35 -20.93
C ASN A 217 28.26 -14.62 -20.62
N SER A 218 27.80 -15.80 -21.05
CA SER A 218 28.49 -17.09 -20.91
C SER A 218 29.07 -17.63 -22.23
N LEU A 219 28.97 -16.88 -23.33
CA LEU A 219 29.64 -17.05 -24.62
C LEU A 219 30.72 -15.99 -24.80
#